data_8a7deef4eb718b213805cc87266dc938
#
_entry.id   8a7deef4eb718b213805cc87266dc938
#
_cell.length_a   1.000
_cell.length_b   1.000
_cell.length_c   1.000
_cell.angle_alpha   90.00
_cell.angle_beta   90.00
_cell.angle_gamma   90.00
#
_symmetry.space_group_name_H-M   'P 1'
#
loop_
_entity.id
_entity.type
_entity.pdbx_description
1 polymer ?
#
loop_
_entity_poly.entity_id
_entity_poly.type
_entity_poly.pdbx_seq_one_letter_code
_entity_poly.pdbx_strand_id
1 'polypeptide(L)'
;RDRLRSRGLGDVYKRQFLYIEQTEAMAVIDVNTGKSIGKKNQEAHIKKINLEAAKEAARQIRLRNLSGIIMIDFIDMKSKDDEKELLQVMQNYLNGDSKKAVAVDITKLGIMEITRKKEKNPIFRQISIDILK
;
A
#
# COMPACT_ATOMS: atom_id res chain seq x y z
N ARG A 1 -1.69 -1.04 18.87
CA ARG A 1 -1.72 -2.33 18.23
C ARG A 1 -0.36 -2.84 17.93
N ASP A 2 -0.24 -4.13 18.08
CA ASP A 2 1.07 -4.75 17.93
C ASP A 2 1.61 -4.56 16.53
N ARG A 3 0.75 -4.76 15.59
CA ARG A 3 1.14 -4.61 14.20
C ARG A 3 1.66 -3.22 13.92
N LEU A 4 0.96 -2.23 14.42
CA LEU A 4 1.35 -0.86 14.22
C LEU A 4 2.67 -0.55 14.89
N ARG A 5 2.87 -1.07 16.08
CA ARG A 5 4.09 -0.83 16.81
C ARG A 5 5.30 -1.42 16.13
N SER A 6 5.18 -2.66 15.67
CA SER A 6 6.34 -3.27 15.02
C SER A 6 6.66 -2.54 13.74
N ARG A 7 5.66 -1.99 13.10
CA ARG A 7 5.91 -1.17 11.94
C ARG A 7 6.49 0.17 12.33
N GLY A 8 6.00 0.71 13.43
CA GLY A 8 6.43 2.02 13.87
C GLY A 8 7.92 2.10 14.10
N LEU A 9 8.55 1.00 14.46
CA LEU A 9 9.98 1.03 14.67
C LEU A 9 10.73 1.43 13.41
N GLY A 10 10.35 0.87 12.28
CA GLY A 10 10.97 1.24 11.03
C GLY A 10 10.54 2.62 10.56
N ASP A 11 9.29 2.95 10.78
CA ASP A 11 8.74 4.19 10.26
C ASP A 11 9.20 5.41 11.04
N VAL A 12 9.59 5.23 12.28
CA VAL A 12 10.09 6.35 13.07
C VAL A 12 11.26 7.04 12.37
N TYR A 13 12.14 6.27 11.77
CA TYR A 13 13.29 6.83 11.09
C TYR A 13 12.90 7.62 9.85
N LYS A 14 11.81 7.24 9.22
CA LYS A 14 11.33 7.92 8.01
C LYS A 14 10.30 8.97 8.31
N ARG A 15 9.87 9.04 9.55
CA ARG A 15 8.85 10.00 9.97
C ARG A 15 7.54 9.80 9.25
N GLN A 16 7.26 8.56 8.91
CA GLN A 16 5.99 8.17 8.33
C GLN A 16 5.57 6.86 8.90
N PHE A 17 4.27 6.65 8.89
CA PHE A 17 3.70 5.42 9.38
C PHE A 17 2.74 4.89 8.33
N LEU A 18 2.78 3.59 8.15
CA LEU A 18 1.78 2.91 7.37
C LEU A 18 0.91 2.12 8.32
N TYR A 19 -0.35 2.39 8.26
CA TYR A 19 -1.34 1.68 9.06
C TYR A 19 -1.96 0.64 8.15
N ILE A 20 -1.76 -0.64 8.45
CA ILE A 20 -2.19 -1.70 7.56
C ILE A 20 -3.23 -2.55 8.24
N GLU A 21 -4.37 -2.68 7.60
CA GLU A 21 -5.42 -3.57 8.06
C GLU A 21 -5.78 -4.54 6.96
N GLN A 22 -5.98 -5.78 7.34
CA GLN A 22 -6.27 -6.82 6.39
C GLN A 22 -7.52 -7.56 6.82
N THR A 23 -8.45 -7.71 5.89
CA THR A 23 -9.62 -8.55 6.09
C THR A 23 -9.54 -9.68 5.09
N GLU A 24 -10.52 -10.57 5.11
CA GLU A 24 -10.55 -11.65 4.14
C GLU A 24 -10.69 -11.13 2.72
N ALA A 25 -11.38 -10.00 2.56
CA ALA A 25 -11.72 -9.51 1.24
C ALA A 25 -10.68 -8.55 0.69
N MET A 26 -10.00 -7.79 1.56
CA MET A 26 -9.15 -6.73 1.06
C MET A 26 -8.16 -6.29 2.14
N ALA A 27 -7.18 -5.54 1.70
CA ALA A 27 -6.24 -4.88 2.61
C ALA A 27 -6.36 -3.38 2.42
N VAL A 28 -6.20 -2.65 3.51
CA VAL A 28 -6.23 -1.19 3.48
C VAL A 28 -4.93 -0.69 4.10
N ILE A 29 -4.29 0.23 3.41
CA ILE A 29 -3.06 0.85 3.88
C ILE A 29 -3.31 2.35 3.97
N ASP A 30 -3.11 2.91 5.15
CA ASP A 30 -3.29 4.34 5.37
C ASP A 30 -1.92 4.96 5.59
N VAL A 31 -1.63 6.01 4.83
CA VAL A 31 -0.36 6.72 4.94
C VAL A 31 -0.55 7.83 5.94
N ASN A 32 0.24 7.77 7.00
CA ASN A 32 0.10 8.70 8.10
C ASN A 32 1.46 9.29 8.40
N THR A 33 1.54 10.61 8.44
CA THR A 33 2.81 11.24 8.75
C THR A 33 2.89 11.48 10.25
N GLY A 34 4.07 11.24 10.81
CA GLY A 34 4.29 11.43 12.24
C GLY A 34 4.51 12.87 12.61
N LYS A 35 4.48 13.79 11.67
CA LYS A 35 4.70 15.21 11.90
C LYS A 35 3.70 16.03 11.14
N SER A 36 3.42 17.21 11.64
CA SER A 36 2.63 18.13 10.84
C SER A 36 3.45 18.59 9.66
N ILE A 37 2.74 18.83 8.58
CA ILE A 37 3.34 19.27 7.33
C ILE A 37 3.47 20.77 7.35
N GLY A 38 4.65 21.28 7.05
CA GLY A 38 4.90 22.70 7.01
C GLY A 38 4.07 23.36 5.94
N LYS A 39 3.90 24.67 6.05
CA LYS A 39 3.10 25.41 5.10
C LYS A 39 3.83 25.70 3.81
N LYS A 40 5.13 25.93 3.90
CA LYS A 40 5.92 26.23 2.71
C LYS A 40 6.19 24.95 1.94
N ASN A 41 5.98 25.02 0.62
CA ASN A 41 6.25 23.87 -0.26
C ASN A 41 5.47 22.66 0.16
N GLN A 42 4.26 22.90 0.62
CA GLN A 42 3.45 21.82 1.17
C GLN A 42 3.20 20.74 0.12
N GLU A 43 2.91 21.16 -1.12
CA GLU A 43 2.63 20.19 -2.17
C GLU A 43 3.85 19.33 -2.48
N ALA A 44 5.03 19.96 -2.55
CA ALA A 44 6.25 19.20 -2.82
C ALA A 44 6.55 18.24 -1.68
N HIS A 45 6.30 18.68 -0.46
CA HIS A 45 6.54 17.85 0.71
C HIS A 45 5.59 16.66 0.74
N ILE A 46 4.32 16.90 0.44
CA ILE A 46 3.33 15.84 0.40
C ILE A 46 3.68 14.82 -0.68
N LYS A 47 4.06 15.31 -1.86
CA LYS A 47 4.46 14.43 -2.94
C LYS A 47 5.62 13.54 -2.52
N LYS A 48 6.62 14.13 -1.86
CA LYS A 48 7.76 13.37 -1.41
C LYS A 48 7.35 12.30 -0.40
N ILE A 49 6.50 12.66 0.54
CA ILE A 49 6.03 11.70 1.53
C ILE A 49 5.30 10.55 0.85
N ASN A 50 4.42 10.88 -0.09
CA ASN A 50 3.66 9.85 -0.77
C ASN A 50 4.55 8.94 -1.61
N LEU A 51 5.57 9.49 -2.26
CA LEU A 51 6.48 8.67 -3.04
C LEU A 51 7.27 7.71 -2.16
N GLU A 52 7.69 8.18 -1.01
CA GLU A 52 8.39 7.32 -0.06
C GLU A 52 7.44 6.27 0.51
N ALA A 53 6.21 6.68 0.80
CA ALA A 53 5.21 5.76 1.32
C ALA A 53 4.88 4.67 0.29
N ALA A 54 4.88 5.02 -0.99
CA ALA A 54 4.62 4.04 -2.04
C ALA A 54 5.68 2.95 -2.03
N LYS A 55 6.93 3.33 -1.85
CA LYS A 55 8.02 2.37 -1.80
C LYS A 55 7.83 1.41 -0.62
N GLU A 56 7.54 1.97 0.54
CA GLU A 56 7.36 1.13 1.72
C GLU A 56 6.09 0.29 1.62
N ALA A 57 5.03 0.84 1.03
CA ALA A 57 3.81 0.07 0.86
C ALA A 57 4.05 -1.14 -0.05
N ALA A 58 4.78 -0.94 -1.14
CA ALA A 58 5.09 -2.05 -2.03
C ALA A 58 5.88 -3.12 -1.30
N ARG A 59 6.82 -2.69 -0.46
CA ARG A 59 7.61 -3.62 0.33
C ARG A 59 6.72 -4.42 1.29
N GLN A 60 5.81 -3.74 1.96
CA GLN A 60 4.92 -4.39 2.91
C GLN A 60 3.94 -5.33 2.23
N ILE A 61 3.48 -4.95 1.05
CA ILE A 61 2.60 -5.83 0.28
C ILE A 61 3.29 -7.17 0.02
N ARG A 62 4.57 -7.14 -0.33
CA ARG A 62 5.33 -8.36 -0.56
C ARG A 62 5.60 -9.11 0.74
N LEU A 63 6.08 -8.40 1.77
CA LEU A 63 6.45 -9.04 3.02
C LEU A 63 5.27 -9.71 3.68
N ARG A 64 4.10 -9.09 3.61
CA ARG A 64 2.90 -9.64 4.23
C ARG A 64 2.09 -10.49 3.27
N ASN A 65 2.54 -10.56 2.02
CA ASN A 65 1.86 -11.33 0.99
C ASN A 65 0.39 -10.93 0.88
N LEU A 66 0.14 -9.63 0.87
CA LEU A 66 -1.22 -9.13 0.70
C LEU A 66 -1.69 -9.45 -0.70
N SER A 67 -2.93 -9.88 -0.83
CA SER A 67 -3.45 -10.28 -2.13
C SER A 67 -4.90 -9.86 -2.28
N GLY A 68 -5.37 -9.92 -3.50
CA GLY A 68 -6.72 -9.45 -3.81
C GLY A 68 -6.71 -7.95 -3.97
N ILE A 69 -7.70 -7.30 -3.41
CA ILE A 69 -7.84 -5.85 -3.52
C ILE A 69 -7.06 -5.19 -2.40
N ILE A 70 -6.23 -4.21 -2.77
CA ILE A 70 -5.44 -3.45 -1.81
C ILE A 70 -5.74 -1.98 -2.09
N MET A 71 -6.14 -1.26 -1.05
CA MET A 71 -6.43 0.16 -1.17
C MET A 71 -5.43 0.93 -0.33
N ILE A 72 -4.84 1.96 -0.92
CA ILE A 72 -3.88 2.81 -0.21
C ILE A 72 -4.43 4.22 -0.16
N ASP A 73 -4.58 4.72 1.04
CA ASP A 73 -5.06 6.07 1.28
C ASP A 73 -3.84 6.97 1.46
N PHE A 74 -3.40 7.56 0.36
CA PHE A 74 -2.28 8.51 0.40
C PHE A 74 -2.75 9.86 0.89
N ILE A 75 -1.79 10.71 1.23
CA ILE A 75 -2.13 12.09 1.60
C ILE A 75 -2.61 12.80 0.33
N ASP A 76 -3.68 13.56 0.46
CA ASP A 76 -4.29 14.22 -0.69
C ASP A 76 -3.30 15.11 -1.41
N MET A 77 -3.30 14.99 -2.73
CA MET A 77 -2.50 15.83 -3.60
C MET A 77 -3.43 16.60 -4.51
N LYS A 78 -3.12 17.86 -4.75
CA LYS A 78 -3.97 18.70 -5.56
C LYS A 78 -3.71 18.53 -7.04
N SER A 79 -2.51 18.17 -7.40
CA SER A 79 -2.10 18.08 -8.80
C SER A 79 -2.45 16.71 -9.36
N LYS A 80 -3.19 16.71 -10.46
CA LYS A 80 -3.49 15.45 -11.15
C LYS A 80 -2.23 14.83 -11.72
N ASP A 81 -1.28 15.66 -12.12
CA ASP A 81 -0.01 15.13 -12.64
C ASP A 81 0.76 14.41 -11.55
N ASP A 82 0.72 14.94 -10.33
CA ASP A 82 1.39 14.28 -9.22
C ASP A 82 0.72 12.96 -8.89
N GLU A 83 -0.60 12.90 -9.00
CA GLU A 83 -1.31 11.63 -8.80
C GLU A 83 -0.91 10.61 -9.85
N LYS A 84 -0.80 11.04 -11.10
CA LYS A 84 -0.38 10.13 -12.16
C LYS A 84 1.03 9.64 -11.95
N GLU A 85 1.91 10.52 -11.51
CA GLU A 85 3.28 10.13 -11.22
C GLU A 85 3.32 9.13 -10.08
N LEU A 86 2.54 9.35 -9.05
CA LEU A 86 2.50 8.43 -7.91
C LEU A 86 2.02 7.05 -8.35
N LEU A 87 0.99 7.02 -9.20
CA LEU A 87 0.48 5.76 -9.71
C LEU A 87 1.55 5.02 -10.51
N GLN A 88 2.26 5.75 -11.36
CA GLN A 88 3.30 5.15 -12.18
C GLN A 88 4.46 4.64 -11.32
N VAL A 89 4.86 5.42 -10.35
CA VAL A 89 5.95 5.02 -9.44
C VAL A 89 5.55 3.77 -8.67
N MET A 90 4.30 3.74 -8.20
CA MET A 90 3.82 2.54 -7.49
C MET A 90 3.87 1.32 -8.38
N GLN A 91 3.41 1.46 -9.63
CA GLN A 91 3.46 0.35 -10.56
C GLN A 91 4.90 -0.12 -10.78
N ASN A 92 5.83 0.81 -10.86
CA ASN A 92 7.23 0.44 -11.03
C ASN A 92 7.74 -0.38 -9.83
N TYR A 93 7.36 0.00 -8.63
CA TYR A 93 7.75 -0.79 -7.46
C TYR A 93 7.08 -2.15 -7.46
N LEU A 94 5.83 -2.23 -7.91
CA LEU A 94 5.11 -3.50 -7.94
C LEU A 94 5.66 -4.44 -9.01
N ASN A 95 6.26 -3.90 -10.05
CA ASN A 95 6.77 -4.73 -11.14
C ASN A 95 7.90 -5.65 -10.70
N GLY A 96 8.55 -5.34 -9.59
CA GLY A 96 9.58 -6.23 -9.05
C GLY A 96 9.05 -7.42 -8.28
N ASP A 97 7.74 -7.52 -8.16
CA ASP A 97 7.11 -8.58 -7.39
C ASP A 97 7.04 -9.85 -8.22
N SER A 98 7.22 -10.99 -7.56
CA SER A 98 7.08 -12.27 -8.24
C SER A 98 5.62 -12.57 -8.59
N LYS A 99 4.69 -11.95 -7.89
CA LYS A 99 3.27 -12.10 -8.18
C LYS A 99 2.78 -10.88 -8.92
N LYS A 100 1.85 -11.11 -9.84
CA LYS A 100 1.35 -10.00 -10.64
C LYS A 100 0.56 -9.04 -9.78
N ALA A 101 0.99 -7.80 -9.78
CA ALA A 101 0.31 -6.74 -9.06
C ALA A 101 0.15 -5.55 -9.99
N VAL A 102 -1.02 -4.93 -9.94
CA VAL A 102 -1.37 -3.84 -10.84
C VAL A 102 -1.91 -2.69 -10.04
N ALA A 103 -1.31 -1.52 -10.22
CA ALA A 103 -1.86 -0.28 -9.69
C ALA A 103 -2.90 0.22 -10.68
N VAL A 104 -4.16 0.08 -10.32
CA VAL A 104 -5.26 0.27 -11.26
C VAL A 104 -5.50 1.75 -11.52
N ASP A 105 -5.79 2.49 -10.45
CA ASP A 105 -6.03 3.93 -10.59
C ASP A 105 -6.06 4.57 -9.22
N ILE A 106 -6.24 5.90 -9.23
CA ILE A 106 -6.50 6.66 -8.02
C ILE A 106 -7.90 7.21 -8.16
N THR A 107 -8.75 6.91 -7.18
CA THR A 107 -10.16 7.32 -7.24
C THR A 107 -10.31 8.81 -6.99
N LYS A 108 -11.54 9.29 -7.15
CA LYS A 108 -11.84 10.70 -6.89
C LYS A 108 -11.60 11.07 -5.43
N LEU A 109 -11.67 10.09 -4.56
CA LEU A 109 -11.42 10.32 -3.14
C LEU A 109 -9.94 10.26 -2.78
N GLY A 110 -9.09 10.02 -3.78
CA GLY A 110 -7.65 10.00 -3.53
C GLY A 110 -7.10 8.66 -3.09
N ILE A 111 -7.88 7.61 -3.25
CA ILE A 111 -7.47 6.28 -2.83
C ILE A 111 -6.94 5.52 -4.03
N MET A 112 -5.73 4.99 -3.89
CA MET A 112 -5.14 4.18 -4.95
C MET A 112 -5.63 2.74 -4.82
N GLU A 113 -6.11 2.20 -5.92
CA GLU A 113 -6.60 0.83 -5.98
C GLU A 113 -5.55 -0.05 -6.63
N ILE A 114 -5.23 -1.14 -5.97
CA ILE A 114 -4.24 -2.10 -6.44
C ILE A 114 -4.87 -3.48 -6.38
N THR A 115 -4.55 -4.30 -7.37
CA THR A 115 -4.88 -5.71 -7.31
C THR A 115 -3.59 -6.50 -7.32
N ARG A 116 -3.55 -7.56 -6.54
CA ARG A 116 -2.39 -8.45 -6.54
C ARG A 116 -2.89 -9.86 -6.61
N LYS A 117 -2.33 -10.62 -7.51
CA LYS A 117 -2.79 -11.97 -7.75
C LYS A 117 -2.73 -12.77 -6.47
N LYS A 118 -3.84 -13.43 -6.17
CA LYS A 118 -3.91 -14.27 -4.99
C LYS A 118 -3.10 -15.52 -5.26
N GLU A 119 -2.20 -15.82 -4.34
CA GLU A 119 -1.43 -17.03 -4.46
C GLU A 119 -2.29 -18.20 -4.05
N LYS A 120 -2.37 -19.16 -4.92
CA LYS A 120 -3.06 -20.38 -4.58
C LYS A 120 -2.04 -21.37 -4.05
N ASN A 121 -2.35 -21.95 -2.93
CA ASN A 121 -1.58 -23.08 -2.45
C ASN A 121 -2.41 -24.30 -2.79
N PRO A 122 -2.15 -24.95 -3.92
CA PRO A 122 -3.04 -25.99 -4.41
C PRO A 122 -3.20 -27.14 -3.43
N ILE A 123 -2.13 -27.53 -2.79
CA ILE A 123 -2.20 -28.64 -1.85
C ILE A 123 -3.07 -28.29 -0.67
N PHE A 124 -2.84 -27.12 -0.10
CA PHE A 124 -3.58 -26.69 1.07
C PHE A 124 -5.06 -26.50 0.74
N ARG A 125 -5.34 -25.86 -0.40
CA ARG A 125 -6.73 -25.63 -0.77
C ARG A 125 -7.43 -26.94 -1.05
N GLN A 126 -6.74 -27.87 -1.67
CA GLN A 126 -7.32 -29.17 -1.98
C GLN A 126 -7.69 -29.93 -0.71
N ILE A 127 -6.82 -29.88 0.26
CA ILE A 127 -7.11 -30.52 1.54
C ILE A 127 -8.33 -29.90 2.20
N SER A 128 -8.42 -28.59 2.14
CA SER A 128 -9.58 -27.89 2.71
C SER A 128 -10.87 -28.31 2.06
N ILE A 129 -10.85 -28.40 0.74
CA ILE A 129 -12.03 -28.81 -0.01
C ILE A 129 -12.44 -30.22 0.36
N ASP A 130 -11.49 -31.12 0.46
CA ASP A 130 -11.76 -32.51 0.79
C ASP A 130 -12.39 -32.63 2.18
N ILE A 131 -11.91 -31.83 3.10
CA ILE A 131 -12.47 -31.85 4.45
C ILE A 131 -13.89 -31.37 4.46
N LEU A 132 -14.18 -30.36 3.66
CA LEU A 132 -15.51 -29.77 3.61
C LEU A 132 -16.53 -30.65 2.91
N LYS A 133 -16.08 -31.56 2.09
CA LYS A 133 -16.97 -32.49 1.42
C LYS A 133 -17.39 -33.58 2.38
#